data_ac95096a21e64179be718b369a8282a1
#
_entry.id   ac95096a21e64179be718b369a8282a1
#
_cell.length_a   1.000
_cell.length_b   1.000
_cell.length_c   1.000
_cell.angle_alpha   90.00
_cell.angle_beta   90.00
_cell.angle_gamma   90.00
#
_symmetry.space_group_name_H-M   'P 1'
#
loop_
_entity.id
_entity.type
_entity.pdbx_description
1 polymer ?
#
loop_
_entity_poly.entity_id
_entity_poly.type
_entity_poly.pdbx_seq_one_letter_code
_entity_poly.pdbx_strand_id
1 'polypeptide(L)'
;MTSQLPLGLRWPRRQRFEHFHAGANAAALAAVQMLATQPGAPWVYLSGGAGSGKSHLLMAACQAAHEAGHTVQYLPLRSLRDHFMAVRGVAGSQFIALDDVDALAGEREAEHALFDLYNRARAEGTALVFTAQSAPAQLALGLPDLRSRLGACTQFALKPLEDSERREVLKRQAALRGIELDEHVLDWLFARYARDLGALLDLLDRLDQASLAAQRRVTVPFLRSFLREAASPHE
;
A
#
# COMPACT_ATOMS: atom_id res chain seq x y z
N MET A 1 -10.45 -13.28 -29.56
CA MET A 1 -9.83 -13.70 -28.31
C MET A 1 -8.51 -12.95 -28.18
N THR A 2 -8.55 -11.75 -27.63
CA THR A 2 -7.36 -10.93 -27.36
C THR A 2 -6.78 -11.42 -26.03
N SER A 3 -5.71 -12.21 -26.12
CA SER A 3 -4.89 -12.57 -24.98
C SER A 3 -4.24 -11.28 -24.44
N GLN A 4 -4.76 -10.76 -23.35
CA GLN A 4 -4.10 -9.70 -22.58
C GLN A 4 -2.85 -10.35 -21.97
N LEU A 5 -1.67 -9.98 -22.47
CA LEU A 5 -0.40 -10.32 -21.85
C LEU A 5 -0.46 -9.84 -20.38
N PRO A 6 -0.14 -10.67 -19.39
CA PRO A 6 -0.01 -10.22 -18.03
C PRO A 6 1.09 -9.15 -18.03
N LEU A 7 0.71 -7.90 -17.79
CA LEU A 7 1.67 -6.87 -17.42
C LEU A 7 2.43 -7.43 -16.23
N GLY A 8 3.72 -7.75 -16.43
CA GLY A 8 4.59 -8.16 -15.34
C GLY A 8 4.62 -7.04 -14.31
N LEU A 9 3.75 -7.12 -13.31
CA LEU A 9 3.70 -6.20 -12.19
C LEU A 9 5.07 -6.25 -11.53
N ARG A 10 5.91 -5.25 -11.82
CA ARG A 10 7.14 -5.05 -11.07
C ARG A 10 6.73 -4.45 -9.72
N TRP A 11 6.60 -5.32 -8.73
CA TRP A 11 6.36 -4.90 -7.36
C TRP A 11 7.46 -3.92 -6.93
N PRO A 12 7.12 -2.76 -6.37
CA PRO A 12 8.11 -1.81 -5.91
C PRO A 12 9.00 -2.48 -4.86
N ARG A 13 10.32 -2.50 -5.09
CA ARG A 13 11.29 -3.19 -4.22
C ARG A 13 11.20 -2.79 -2.74
N ARG A 14 10.62 -1.64 -2.46
CA ARG A 14 10.45 -1.07 -1.12
C ARG A 14 9.23 -1.60 -0.37
N GLN A 15 8.24 -2.12 -1.07
CA GLN A 15 6.98 -2.56 -0.46
C GLN A 15 7.06 -4.05 -0.14
N ARG A 16 8.02 -4.37 0.74
CA ARG A 16 8.24 -5.70 1.32
C ARG A 16 7.94 -5.66 2.81
N PHE A 17 7.58 -6.80 3.37
CA PHE A 17 7.34 -6.92 4.82
C PHE A 17 8.56 -6.52 5.66
N GLU A 18 9.78 -6.83 5.21
CA GLU A 18 11.04 -6.46 5.88
C GLU A 18 11.28 -4.95 5.99
N HIS A 19 10.63 -4.17 5.11
CA HIS A 19 10.71 -2.71 5.10
C HIS A 19 9.55 -2.05 5.84
N PHE A 20 8.56 -2.83 6.29
CA PHE A 20 7.44 -2.32 7.08
C PHE A 20 7.87 -2.15 8.54
N HIS A 21 7.76 -0.92 9.03
CA HIS A 21 7.95 -0.66 10.45
C HIS A 21 6.66 -0.99 11.20
N ALA A 22 6.69 -2.11 11.92
CA ALA A 22 5.48 -2.63 12.54
C ALA A 22 4.95 -1.75 13.68
N GLY A 23 5.83 -1.27 14.57
CA GLY A 23 5.42 -0.48 15.72
C GLY A 23 4.20 -1.10 16.42
N ALA A 24 3.16 -0.30 16.60
CA ALA A 24 1.87 -0.74 17.18
C ALA A 24 1.05 -1.67 16.26
N ASN A 25 1.50 -1.91 15.01
CA ASN A 25 0.76 -2.69 13.99
C ASN A 25 1.30 -4.13 13.82
N ALA A 26 2.08 -4.65 14.77
CA ALA A 26 2.72 -5.97 14.68
C ALA A 26 1.71 -7.11 14.45
N ALA A 27 0.54 -7.05 15.10
CA ALA A 27 -0.52 -8.05 14.91
C ALA A 27 -1.11 -8.03 13.49
N ALA A 28 -1.31 -6.84 12.91
CA ALA A 28 -1.78 -6.68 11.54
C ALA A 28 -0.74 -7.22 10.55
N LEU A 29 0.55 -6.89 10.75
CA LEU A 29 1.64 -7.42 9.94
C LEU A 29 1.66 -8.94 9.94
N ALA A 30 1.60 -9.57 11.12
CA ALA A 30 1.62 -11.03 11.26
C ALA A 30 0.41 -11.68 10.56
N ALA A 31 -0.79 -11.11 10.71
CA ALA A 31 -2.00 -11.63 10.06
C ALA A 31 -1.92 -11.54 8.52
N VAL A 32 -1.40 -10.43 7.99
CA VAL A 32 -1.23 -10.26 6.54
C VAL A 32 -0.14 -11.17 5.97
N GLN A 33 0.96 -11.38 6.72
CA GLN A 33 2.00 -12.35 6.35
C GLN A 33 1.44 -13.78 6.29
N MET A 34 0.65 -14.16 7.29
CA MET A 34 -0.02 -15.47 7.33
C MET A 34 -0.96 -15.64 6.13
N LEU A 35 -1.80 -14.64 5.84
CA LEU A 35 -2.73 -14.68 4.72
C LEU A 35 -2.02 -14.83 3.36
N ALA A 36 -0.86 -14.18 3.20
CA ALA A 36 -0.09 -14.22 1.96
C ALA A 36 0.60 -15.57 1.69
N THR A 37 0.88 -16.35 2.75
CA THR A 37 1.74 -17.55 2.64
C THR A 37 1.07 -18.85 3.06
N GLN A 38 -0.06 -18.79 3.78
CA GLN A 38 -0.72 -19.99 4.32
C GLN A 38 -2.11 -20.19 3.72
N PRO A 39 -2.36 -21.30 3.02
CA PRO A 39 -3.68 -21.62 2.49
C PRO A 39 -4.74 -21.66 3.61
N GLY A 40 -5.91 -21.10 3.36
CA GLY A 40 -7.02 -21.11 4.30
C GLY A 40 -6.90 -20.14 5.49
N ALA A 41 -5.87 -19.30 5.52
CA ALA A 41 -5.75 -18.24 6.52
C ALA A 41 -6.97 -17.29 6.47
N PRO A 42 -7.41 -16.74 7.62
CA PRO A 42 -8.52 -15.80 7.65
C PRO A 42 -8.27 -14.57 6.79
N TRP A 43 -9.28 -14.13 6.06
CA TRP A 43 -9.19 -12.88 5.29
C TRP A 43 -9.02 -11.68 6.21
N VAL A 44 -8.27 -10.71 5.75
CA VAL A 44 -7.87 -9.54 6.56
C VAL A 44 -8.48 -8.27 5.99
N TYR A 45 -9.00 -7.43 6.87
CA TYR A 45 -9.46 -6.08 6.59
C TYR A 45 -8.64 -5.07 7.40
N LEU A 46 -7.94 -4.18 6.69
CA LEU A 46 -7.11 -3.14 7.29
C LEU A 46 -7.82 -1.80 7.19
N SER A 47 -8.07 -1.13 8.30
CA SER A 47 -8.56 0.24 8.31
C SER A 47 -7.49 1.21 8.82
N GLY A 48 -7.58 2.48 8.43
CA GLY A 48 -6.68 3.52 8.93
C GLY A 48 -6.61 4.72 8.01
N GLY A 49 -6.18 5.85 8.54
CA GLY A 49 -6.00 7.09 7.79
C GLY A 49 -4.95 7.00 6.69
N ALA A 50 -4.80 8.07 5.92
CA ALA A 50 -3.72 8.20 4.96
C ALA A 50 -2.35 8.08 5.64
N GLY A 51 -1.39 7.43 5.00
CA GLY A 51 -0.05 7.24 5.56
C GLY A 51 0.07 6.20 6.67
N SER A 52 -1.00 5.46 7.04
CA SER A 52 -0.93 4.40 8.07
C SER A 52 -0.24 3.10 7.61
N GLY A 53 0.15 2.99 6.33
CA GLY A 53 0.86 1.83 5.80
C GLY A 53 -0.01 0.76 5.16
N LYS A 54 -1.33 0.99 4.97
CA LYS A 54 -2.26 0.03 4.35
C LYS A 54 -1.77 -0.52 3.01
N SER A 55 -1.56 0.37 2.04
CA SER A 55 -1.10 0.00 0.69
C SER A 55 0.28 -0.67 0.70
N HIS A 56 1.17 -0.25 1.64
CA HIS A 56 2.45 -0.94 1.83
C HIS A 56 2.25 -2.40 2.22
N LEU A 57 1.41 -2.68 3.23
CA LEU A 57 1.12 -4.05 3.66
C LEU A 57 0.45 -4.87 2.55
N LEU A 58 -0.49 -4.27 1.80
CA LEU A 58 -1.11 -4.95 0.66
C LEU A 58 -0.10 -5.35 -0.41
N MET A 59 0.75 -4.42 -0.82
CA MET A 59 1.75 -4.69 -1.85
C MET A 59 2.81 -5.68 -1.36
N ALA A 60 3.22 -5.61 -0.09
CA ALA A 60 4.11 -6.60 0.52
C ALA A 60 3.48 -8.00 0.53
N ALA A 61 2.17 -8.10 0.82
CA ALA A 61 1.43 -9.36 0.77
C ALA A 61 1.34 -9.91 -0.66
N CYS A 62 1.05 -9.05 -1.64
CA CYS A 62 1.03 -9.43 -3.04
C CYS A 62 2.37 -10.01 -3.50
N GLN A 63 3.46 -9.35 -3.10
CA GLN A 63 4.80 -9.82 -3.45
C GLN A 63 5.10 -11.17 -2.78
N ALA A 64 4.82 -11.33 -1.49
CA ALA A 64 5.05 -12.58 -0.77
C ALA A 64 4.20 -13.73 -1.34
N ALA A 65 2.93 -13.48 -1.68
CA ALA A 65 2.06 -14.47 -2.33
C ALA A 65 2.60 -14.86 -3.72
N HIS A 66 3.09 -13.89 -4.50
CA HIS A 66 3.71 -14.15 -5.80
C HIS A 66 5.00 -14.97 -5.66
N GLU A 67 5.87 -14.65 -4.69
CA GLU A 67 7.09 -15.40 -4.38
C GLU A 67 6.78 -16.84 -3.90
N ALA A 68 5.60 -17.05 -3.27
CA ALA A 68 5.07 -18.37 -2.92
C ALA A 68 4.46 -19.12 -4.12
N GLY A 69 4.47 -18.54 -5.33
CA GLY A 69 3.97 -19.16 -6.56
C GLY A 69 2.48 -18.94 -6.84
N HIS A 70 1.80 -18.08 -6.08
CA HIS A 70 0.38 -17.77 -6.31
C HIS A 70 0.19 -16.79 -7.47
N THR A 71 -0.93 -16.94 -8.17
CA THR A 71 -1.45 -15.91 -9.07
C THR A 71 -2.05 -14.78 -8.25
N VAL A 72 -1.59 -13.55 -8.49
CA VAL A 72 -1.92 -12.38 -7.66
C VAL A 72 -2.57 -11.28 -8.48
N GLN A 73 -3.62 -10.67 -7.94
CA GLN A 73 -4.20 -9.43 -8.46
C GLN A 73 -4.22 -8.34 -7.37
N TYR A 74 -3.83 -7.12 -7.75
CA TYR A 74 -3.91 -5.92 -6.91
C TYR A 74 -4.78 -4.88 -7.59
N LEU A 75 -5.80 -4.40 -6.88
CA LEU A 75 -6.75 -3.40 -7.36
C LEU A 75 -6.67 -2.15 -6.49
N PRO A 76 -5.98 -1.08 -6.95
CA PRO A 76 -5.99 0.22 -6.28
C PRO A 76 -7.27 0.98 -6.63
N LEU A 77 -8.39 0.65 -5.99
CA LEU A 77 -9.72 1.10 -6.37
C LEU A 77 -9.82 2.62 -6.48
N ARG A 78 -9.25 3.38 -5.56
CA ARG A 78 -9.25 4.85 -5.60
C ARG A 78 -8.64 5.45 -6.87
N SER A 79 -7.74 4.73 -7.54
CA SER A 79 -7.05 5.17 -8.76
C SER A 79 -7.75 4.73 -10.04
N LEU A 80 -8.76 3.89 -9.93
CA LEU A 80 -9.49 3.35 -11.08
C LEU A 80 -10.66 4.29 -11.45
N ARG A 81 -10.99 4.33 -12.75
CA ARG A 81 -12.12 5.13 -13.26
C ARG A 81 -13.42 4.36 -13.31
N ASP A 82 -13.34 3.05 -13.52
CA ASP A 82 -14.49 2.15 -13.64
C ASP A 82 -14.31 1.01 -12.65
N HIS A 83 -14.87 1.21 -11.46
CA HIS A 83 -14.79 0.27 -10.36
C HIS A 83 -15.52 -1.03 -10.66
N PHE A 84 -16.70 -0.93 -11.30
CA PHE A 84 -17.52 -2.09 -11.65
C PHE A 84 -16.76 -3.04 -12.57
N MET A 85 -16.23 -2.52 -13.70
CA MET A 85 -15.49 -3.34 -14.65
C MET A 85 -14.20 -3.89 -14.05
N ALA A 86 -13.51 -3.10 -13.22
CA ALA A 86 -12.30 -3.53 -12.55
C ALA A 86 -12.54 -4.72 -11.61
N VAL A 87 -13.55 -4.63 -10.75
CA VAL A 87 -13.88 -5.69 -9.79
C VAL A 87 -14.48 -6.92 -10.51
N ARG A 88 -15.35 -6.70 -11.49
CA ARG A 88 -15.97 -7.78 -12.28
C ARG A 88 -14.95 -8.57 -13.11
N GLY A 89 -13.90 -7.89 -13.59
CA GLY A 89 -12.83 -8.49 -14.38
C GLY A 89 -11.87 -9.38 -13.58
N VAL A 90 -11.97 -9.40 -12.26
CA VAL A 90 -11.11 -10.24 -11.41
C VAL A 90 -11.49 -11.70 -11.57
N ALA A 91 -10.56 -12.52 -12.06
CA ALA A 91 -10.75 -13.96 -12.20
C ALA A 91 -9.42 -14.72 -12.18
N GLY A 92 -9.43 -15.97 -11.76
CA GLY A 92 -8.29 -16.90 -11.87
C GLY A 92 -7.10 -16.58 -10.97
N SER A 93 -7.30 -15.77 -9.92
CA SER A 93 -6.25 -15.44 -8.96
C SER A 93 -6.45 -16.17 -7.64
N GLN A 94 -5.34 -16.59 -7.05
CA GLN A 94 -5.31 -17.27 -5.75
C GLN A 94 -5.17 -16.28 -4.58
N PHE A 95 -4.67 -15.08 -4.87
CA PHE A 95 -4.56 -13.99 -3.92
C PHE A 95 -5.02 -12.68 -4.56
N ILE A 96 -5.95 -11.98 -3.91
CA ILE A 96 -6.49 -10.72 -4.40
C ILE A 96 -6.41 -9.67 -3.30
N ALA A 97 -5.79 -8.55 -3.61
CA ALA A 97 -5.67 -7.39 -2.74
C ALA A 97 -6.51 -6.23 -3.29
N LEU A 98 -7.49 -5.79 -2.49
CA LEU A 98 -8.37 -4.67 -2.83
C LEU A 98 -8.02 -3.47 -1.93
N ASP A 99 -7.40 -2.47 -2.53
CA ASP A 99 -6.97 -1.25 -1.82
C ASP A 99 -8.03 -0.16 -1.93
N ASP A 100 -8.32 0.49 -0.80
CA ASP A 100 -9.31 1.56 -0.67
C ASP A 100 -10.74 1.17 -1.10
N VAL A 101 -11.31 0.08 -0.52
CA VAL A 101 -12.68 -0.37 -0.86
C VAL A 101 -13.76 0.66 -0.51
N ASP A 102 -13.46 1.64 0.32
CA ASP A 102 -14.33 2.80 0.57
C ASP A 102 -14.56 3.66 -0.69
N ALA A 103 -13.73 3.55 -1.71
CA ALA A 103 -13.95 4.23 -2.99
C ALA A 103 -15.19 3.73 -3.74
N LEU A 104 -15.67 2.52 -3.45
CA LEU A 104 -16.87 1.95 -4.06
C LEU A 104 -18.17 2.44 -3.41
N ALA A 105 -18.10 3.12 -2.26
CA ALA A 105 -19.27 3.48 -1.49
C ALA A 105 -20.21 4.40 -2.28
N GLY A 106 -21.48 3.98 -2.38
CA GLY A 106 -22.51 4.68 -3.16
C GLY A 106 -22.60 4.26 -4.63
N GLU A 107 -21.65 3.47 -5.14
CA GLU A 107 -21.69 2.90 -6.49
C GLU A 107 -22.36 1.51 -6.47
N ARG A 108 -23.66 1.47 -6.60
CA ARG A 108 -24.46 0.25 -6.42
C ARG A 108 -23.94 -0.95 -7.23
N GLU A 109 -23.59 -0.75 -8.49
CA GLU A 109 -23.12 -1.84 -9.36
C GLU A 109 -21.75 -2.34 -8.93
N ALA A 110 -20.84 -1.45 -8.51
CA ALA A 110 -19.52 -1.80 -8.02
C ALA A 110 -19.59 -2.53 -6.65
N GLU A 111 -20.49 -2.11 -5.77
CA GLU A 111 -20.77 -2.82 -4.51
C GLU A 111 -21.29 -4.23 -4.74
N HIS A 112 -22.23 -4.42 -5.69
CA HIS A 112 -22.69 -5.76 -6.06
C HIS A 112 -21.59 -6.60 -6.70
N ALA A 113 -20.75 -6.02 -7.57
CA ALA A 113 -19.63 -6.72 -8.16
C ALA A 113 -18.63 -7.19 -7.09
N LEU A 114 -18.36 -6.36 -6.06
CA LEU A 114 -17.49 -6.75 -4.94
C LEU A 114 -18.14 -7.85 -4.09
N PHE A 115 -19.44 -7.79 -3.87
CA PHE A 115 -20.17 -8.85 -3.16
C PHE A 115 -20.09 -10.19 -3.90
N ASP A 116 -20.27 -10.18 -5.22
CA ASP A 116 -20.14 -11.37 -6.07
C ASP A 116 -18.71 -11.91 -6.07
N LEU A 117 -17.71 -11.03 -6.16
CA LEU A 117 -16.30 -11.40 -6.04
C LEU A 117 -16.00 -12.06 -4.68
N TYR A 118 -16.53 -11.49 -3.59
CA TYR A 118 -16.38 -12.06 -2.25
C TYR A 118 -16.91 -13.49 -2.17
N ASN A 119 -18.15 -13.71 -2.67
CA ASN A 119 -18.79 -15.04 -2.64
C ASN A 119 -18.04 -16.05 -3.52
N ARG A 120 -17.60 -15.64 -4.72
CA ARG A 120 -16.82 -16.47 -5.63
C ARG A 120 -15.47 -16.84 -5.02
N ALA A 121 -14.73 -15.87 -4.51
CA ALA A 121 -13.45 -16.11 -3.86
C ALA A 121 -13.56 -17.08 -2.68
N ARG A 122 -14.67 -17.00 -1.92
CA ARG A 122 -14.94 -17.95 -0.82
C ARG A 122 -15.17 -19.36 -1.32
N ALA A 123 -15.89 -19.52 -2.42
CA ALA A 123 -16.14 -20.83 -3.03
C ALA A 123 -14.87 -21.43 -3.65
N GLU A 124 -13.99 -20.62 -4.19
CA GLU A 124 -12.73 -21.02 -4.86
C GLU A 124 -11.55 -21.16 -3.89
N GLY A 125 -11.69 -20.76 -2.62
CA GLY A 125 -10.59 -20.77 -1.66
C GLY A 125 -9.54 -19.68 -1.91
N THR A 126 -9.89 -18.64 -2.68
CA THR A 126 -9.02 -17.50 -2.97
C THR A 126 -8.80 -16.65 -1.70
N ALA A 127 -7.58 -16.25 -1.43
CA ALA A 127 -7.25 -15.35 -0.33
C ALA A 127 -7.61 -13.90 -0.68
N LEU A 128 -8.34 -13.21 0.21
CA LEU A 128 -8.68 -11.79 0.03
C LEU A 128 -8.11 -10.93 1.18
N VAL A 129 -7.56 -9.78 0.81
CA VAL A 129 -7.20 -8.71 1.74
C VAL A 129 -7.78 -7.39 1.28
N PHE A 130 -8.32 -6.63 2.23
CA PHE A 130 -9.03 -5.37 1.96
C PHE A 130 -8.38 -4.22 2.75
N THR A 131 -8.39 -3.02 2.17
CA THR A 131 -8.11 -1.81 2.93
C THR A 131 -9.22 -0.77 2.75
N ALA A 132 -9.37 0.10 3.74
CA ALA A 132 -10.20 1.29 3.70
C ALA A 132 -9.73 2.35 4.70
N GLN A 133 -10.34 3.53 4.65
CA GLN A 133 -10.06 4.58 5.64
C GLN A 133 -10.68 4.28 7.00
N SER A 134 -11.81 3.57 7.04
CA SER A 134 -12.57 3.27 8.26
C SER A 134 -12.97 1.81 8.35
N ALA A 135 -13.44 1.39 9.51
CA ALA A 135 -13.95 0.04 9.73
C ALA A 135 -15.20 -0.24 8.88
N PRO A 136 -15.51 -1.51 8.52
CA PRO A 136 -16.65 -1.86 7.67
C PRO A 136 -17.99 -1.29 8.13
N ALA A 137 -18.21 -1.23 9.44
CA ALA A 137 -19.43 -0.69 10.02
C ALA A 137 -19.64 0.81 9.75
N GLN A 138 -18.55 1.53 9.46
CA GLN A 138 -18.56 2.99 9.21
C GLN A 138 -18.54 3.33 7.71
N LEU A 139 -18.41 2.33 6.84
CA LEU A 139 -18.45 2.56 5.40
C LEU A 139 -19.87 2.94 4.96
N ALA A 140 -19.97 3.95 4.11
CA ALA A 140 -21.23 4.40 3.52
C ALA A 140 -21.68 3.47 2.36
N LEU A 141 -21.57 2.15 2.56
CA LEU A 141 -22.02 1.15 1.58
C LEU A 141 -23.54 1.05 1.59
N GLY A 142 -24.13 1.10 0.40
CA GLY A 142 -25.55 0.92 0.20
C GLY A 142 -26.01 -0.54 0.34
N LEU A 143 -25.10 -1.52 0.16
CA LEU A 143 -25.38 -2.95 0.27
C LEU A 143 -25.06 -3.48 1.69
N PRO A 144 -26.06 -3.72 2.57
CA PRO A 144 -25.85 -4.20 3.93
C PRO A 144 -25.10 -5.54 4.01
N ASP A 145 -25.39 -6.43 3.05
CA ASP A 145 -24.77 -7.76 3.00
C ASP A 145 -23.26 -7.67 2.73
N LEU A 146 -22.81 -6.77 1.85
CA LEU A 146 -21.39 -6.51 1.62
C LEU A 146 -20.72 -6.00 2.88
N ARG A 147 -21.34 -5.03 3.57
CA ARG A 147 -20.85 -4.51 4.85
C ARG A 147 -20.71 -5.61 5.90
N SER A 148 -21.68 -6.50 6.00
CA SER A 148 -21.64 -7.66 6.90
C SER A 148 -20.50 -8.61 6.53
N ARG A 149 -20.31 -8.90 5.24
CA ARG A 149 -19.20 -9.75 4.74
C ARG A 149 -17.83 -9.19 5.05
N LEU A 150 -17.62 -7.89 4.80
CA LEU A 150 -16.37 -7.21 5.16
C LEU A 150 -16.16 -7.20 6.69
N GLY A 151 -17.26 -7.07 7.46
CA GLY A 151 -17.24 -7.16 8.91
C GLY A 151 -16.85 -8.53 9.47
N ALA A 152 -17.04 -9.59 8.69
CA ALA A 152 -16.65 -10.96 9.07
C ALA A 152 -15.15 -11.27 8.85
N CYS A 153 -14.40 -10.39 8.18
CA CYS A 153 -12.95 -10.51 8.06
C CYS A 153 -12.25 -10.22 9.40
N THR A 154 -11.03 -10.70 9.57
CA THR A 154 -10.18 -10.29 10.70
C THR A 154 -9.79 -8.82 10.52
N GLN A 155 -10.23 -7.96 11.42
CA GLN A 155 -10.10 -6.52 11.29
C GLN A 155 -8.92 -5.99 12.10
N PHE A 156 -8.14 -5.09 11.49
CA PHE A 156 -7.09 -4.33 12.17
C PHE A 156 -7.21 -2.85 11.82
N ALA A 157 -7.23 -2.01 12.87
CA ALA A 157 -7.10 -0.57 12.72
C ALA A 157 -5.62 -0.19 12.79
N LEU A 158 -5.04 0.16 11.65
CA LEU A 158 -3.63 0.57 11.59
C LEU A 158 -3.44 1.95 12.19
N LYS A 159 -2.47 2.05 13.08
CA LYS A 159 -2.04 3.32 13.67
C LYS A 159 -0.96 3.94 12.79
N PRO A 160 -1.03 5.24 12.50
CA PRO A 160 0.07 5.93 11.84
C PRO A 160 1.31 5.92 12.75
N LEU A 161 2.49 5.95 12.14
CA LEU A 161 3.73 6.06 12.89
C LEU A 161 3.80 7.41 13.61
N GLU A 162 4.36 7.39 14.81
CA GLU A 162 4.73 8.61 15.53
C GLU A 162 5.90 9.32 14.84
N ASP A 163 6.10 10.60 15.13
CA ASP A 163 7.15 11.41 14.49
C ASP A 163 8.56 10.82 14.69
N SER A 164 8.86 10.28 15.87
CA SER A 164 10.11 9.60 16.19
C SER A 164 10.30 8.34 15.35
N GLU A 165 9.27 7.52 15.22
CA GLU A 165 9.30 6.30 14.40
C GLU A 165 9.48 6.63 12.92
N ARG A 166 8.80 7.66 12.41
CA ARG A 166 8.95 8.13 11.03
C ARG A 166 10.38 8.58 10.73
N ARG A 167 11.01 9.30 11.68
CA ARG A 167 12.41 9.71 11.57
C ARG A 167 13.33 8.50 11.49
N GLU A 168 13.10 7.51 12.33
CA GLU A 168 13.89 6.28 12.33
C GLU A 168 13.75 5.49 11.03
N VAL A 169 12.52 5.33 10.54
CA VAL A 169 12.27 4.71 9.22
C VAL A 169 13.00 5.47 8.11
N LEU A 170 12.93 6.79 8.10
CA LEU A 170 13.61 7.60 7.08
C LEU A 170 15.12 7.45 7.14
N LYS A 171 15.75 7.51 8.35
CA LYS A 171 17.18 7.26 8.56
C LYS A 171 17.60 5.88 8.03
N ARG A 172 16.86 4.85 8.43
CA ARG A 172 17.14 3.47 8.00
C ARG A 172 17.05 3.32 6.48
N GLN A 173 16.01 3.91 5.87
CA GLN A 173 15.82 3.84 4.43
C GLN A 173 16.87 4.66 3.66
N ALA A 174 17.35 5.76 4.21
CA ALA A 174 18.47 6.53 3.67
C ALA A 174 19.79 5.73 3.75
N ALA A 175 20.08 5.13 4.92
CA ALA A 175 21.26 4.31 5.12
C ALA A 175 21.35 3.12 4.17
N LEU A 176 20.22 2.45 3.87
CA LEU A 176 20.15 1.36 2.88
C LEU A 176 20.53 1.81 1.45
N ARG A 177 20.48 3.11 1.17
CA ARG A 177 20.89 3.75 -0.11
C ARG A 177 22.28 4.39 -0.02
N GLY A 178 23.01 4.19 1.09
CA GLY A 178 24.28 4.87 1.32
C GLY A 178 24.15 6.38 1.55
N ILE A 179 22.96 6.88 1.85
CA ILE A 179 22.68 8.29 2.12
C ILE A 179 22.75 8.53 3.63
N GLU A 180 23.68 9.39 4.06
CA GLU A 180 23.72 9.88 5.43
C GLU A 180 22.82 11.12 5.57
N LEU A 181 21.82 11.05 6.46
CA LEU A 181 20.98 12.18 6.84
C LEU A 181 21.37 12.63 8.26
N ASP A 182 21.92 13.83 8.38
CA ASP A 182 22.14 14.45 9.68
C ASP A 182 20.85 15.01 10.28
N GLU A 183 20.86 15.36 11.57
CA GLU A 183 19.66 15.85 12.27
C GLU A 183 19.13 17.15 11.66
N HIS A 184 19.98 18.04 11.14
CA HIS A 184 19.56 19.29 10.51
C HIS A 184 18.82 19.03 9.20
N VAL A 185 19.26 18.03 8.44
CA VAL A 185 18.56 17.59 7.21
C VAL A 185 17.22 16.97 7.55
N LEU A 186 17.17 16.13 8.57
CA LEU A 186 15.92 15.53 9.04
C LEU A 186 14.93 16.58 9.52
N ASP A 187 15.36 17.51 10.38
CA ASP A 187 14.50 18.60 10.85
C ASP A 187 13.94 19.42 9.71
N TRP A 188 14.79 19.72 8.72
CA TRP A 188 14.35 20.46 7.55
C TRP A 188 13.34 19.69 6.69
N LEU A 189 13.55 18.36 6.51
CA LEU A 189 12.64 17.50 5.77
C LEU A 189 11.28 17.38 6.50
N PHE A 190 11.30 17.10 7.80
CA PHE A 190 10.09 16.96 8.60
C PHE A 190 9.30 18.26 8.77
N ALA A 191 9.96 19.42 8.77
CA ALA A 191 9.30 20.71 8.73
C ALA A 191 8.51 20.94 7.41
N ARG A 192 8.93 20.32 6.32
CA ARG A 192 8.35 20.49 4.99
C ARG A 192 7.35 19.39 4.61
N TYR A 193 7.59 18.17 5.07
CA TYR A 193 6.85 16.96 4.72
C TYR A 193 6.27 16.26 5.96
N ALA A 194 5.94 17.02 6.99
CA ALA A 194 5.73 16.57 8.38
C ALA A 194 4.84 15.35 8.59
N ARG A 195 4.01 14.95 7.62
CA ARG A 195 3.05 13.84 7.81
C ARG A 195 3.02 12.82 6.68
N ASP A 196 3.81 13.00 5.64
CA ASP A 196 3.81 12.11 4.48
C ASP A 196 5.16 11.40 4.36
N LEU A 197 5.24 10.26 5.05
CA LEU A 197 6.41 9.38 4.95
C LEU A 197 6.59 8.82 3.52
N GLY A 198 5.50 8.61 2.80
CA GLY A 198 5.54 8.17 1.40
C GLY A 198 6.27 9.18 0.53
N ALA A 199 5.88 10.45 0.60
CA ALA A 199 6.55 11.54 -0.14
C ALA A 199 8.02 11.69 0.25
N LEU A 200 8.37 11.48 1.53
CA LEU A 200 9.76 11.49 1.99
C LEU A 200 10.57 10.32 1.42
N LEU A 201 9.98 9.13 1.35
CA LEU A 201 10.63 7.96 0.75
C LEU A 201 10.79 8.10 -0.77
N ASP A 202 9.82 8.68 -1.47
CA ASP A 202 9.91 8.99 -2.89
C ASP A 202 11.00 10.06 -3.16
N LEU A 203 11.11 11.04 -2.26
CA LEU A 203 12.21 12.01 -2.33
C LEU A 203 13.57 11.32 -2.14
N LEU A 204 13.72 10.39 -1.20
CA LEU A 204 14.96 9.63 -1.02
C LEU A 204 15.38 8.88 -2.28
N ASP A 205 14.45 8.27 -3.01
CA ASP A 205 14.78 7.56 -4.25
C ASP A 205 15.26 8.49 -5.36
N ARG A 206 14.61 9.65 -5.46
CA ARG A 206 15.05 10.68 -6.40
C ARG A 206 16.42 11.22 -6.03
N LEU A 207 16.69 11.37 -4.73
CA LEU A 207 18.01 11.80 -4.22
C LEU A 207 19.07 10.73 -4.44
N ASP A 208 18.75 9.45 -4.28
CA ASP A 208 19.68 8.35 -4.55
C ASP A 208 20.13 8.37 -6.01
N GLN A 209 19.20 8.50 -6.94
CA GLN A 209 19.52 8.63 -8.37
C GLN A 209 20.39 9.86 -8.68
N ALA A 210 20.09 11.01 -8.06
CA ALA A 210 20.84 12.24 -8.25
C ALA A 210 22.21 12.23 -7.55
N SER A 211 22.30 11.61 -6.36
CA SER A 211 23.54 11.52 -5.57
C SER A 211 24.54 10.57 -6.22
N LEU A 212 24.09 9.45 -6.78
CA LEU A 212 24.92 8.56 -7.60
C LEU A 212 25.57 9.30 -8.79
N ALA A 213 24.81 10.21 -9.42
CA ALA A 213 25.32 11.03 -10.50
C ALA A 213 26.30 12.13 -10.05
N ALA A 214 26.15 12.64 -8.81
CA ALA A 214 26.91 13.80 -8.30
C ALA A 214 28.03 13.48 -7.29
N GLN A 215 28.11 12.24 -6.75
CA GLN A 215 29.04 11.81 -5.70
C GLN A 215 29.09 12.78 -4.48
N ARG A 216 27.95 13.34 -4.06
CA ARG A 216 27.87 14.39 -3.03
C ARG A 216 27.08 13.93 -1.81
N ARG A 217 27.50 14.39 -0.63
CA ARG A 217 26.71 14.25 0.60
C ARG A 217 25.39 15.03 0.50
N VAL A 218 24.32 14.45 1.02
CA VAL A 218 23.02 15.13 1.09
C VAL A 218 23.06 16.15 2.23
N THR A 219 23.00 17.42 1.84
CA THR A 219 22.98 18.57 2.77
C THR A 219 21.74 19.41 2.51
N VAL A 220 21.33 20.27 3.46
CA VAL A 220 20.18 21.17 3.26
C VAL A 220 20.35 22.08 2.02
N PRO A 221 21.50 22.67 1.75
CA PRO A 221 21.72 23.42 0.49
C PRO A 221 21.54 22.56 -0.77
N PHE A 222 22.06 21.32 -0.75
CA PHE A 222 21.85 20.37 -1.87
C PHE A 222 20.36 20.04 -2.07
N LEU A 223 19.62 19.74 -1.01
CA LEU A 223 18.19 19.49 -1.06
C LEU A 223 17.41 20.67 -1.63
N ARG A 224 17.78 21.90 -1.23
CA ARG A 224 17.11 23.12 -1.75
C ARG A 224 17.34 23.33 -3.25
N SER A 225 18.56 23.06 -3.76
CA SER A 225 18.84 23.16 -5.21
C SER A 225 18.10 22.05 -5.98
N PHE A 226 18.20 20.82 -5.50
CA PHE A 226 17.53 19.66 -6.09
C PHE A 226 16.01 19.83 -6.21
N LEU A 227 15.35 20.33 -5.16
CA LEU A 227 13.91 20.56 -5.18
C LEU A 227 13.50 21.74 -6.05
N ARG A 228 14.36 22.74 -6.24
CA ARG A 228 14.13 23.84 -7.18
C ARG A 228 14.22 23.36 -8.63
N GLU A 229 15.23 22.60 -8.97
CA GLU A 229 15.40 22.01 -10.31
C GLU A 229 14.24 21.07 -10.66
N ALA A 230 13.77 20.28 -9.68
CA ALA A 230 12.64 19.37 -9.84
C ALA A 230 11.27 20.07 -9.95
N ALA A 231 11.17 21.33 -9.52
CA ALA A 231 9.95 22.15 -9.62
C ALA A 231 9.90 23.00 -10.89
N SER A 232 11.02 23.09 -11.64
CA SER A 232 11.06 23.78 -12.95
C SER A 232 10.70 22.75 -14.03
N PRO A 233 9.56 22.89 -14.75
CA PRO A 233 9.27 22.04 -15.89
C PRO A 233 10.33 22.32 -16.95
N HIS A 234 10.88 21.28 -17.55
CA HIS A 234 11.67 21.43 -18.78
C HIS A 234 10.79 22.09 -19.85
N GLU A 235 11.15 23.32 -20.23
CA GLU A 235 10.70 23.92 -21.49
C GLU A 235 11.18 23.12 -22.69
#